data_cb5e3c0211548f7d91dbaa866dc8e987
#
_entry.id   cb5e3c0211548f7d91dbaa866dc8e987
#
_cell.length_a   1.000
_cell.length_b   1.000
_cell.length_c   1.000
_cell.angle_alpha   90.00
_cell.angle_beta   90.00
_cell.angle_gamma   90.00
#
_symmetry.space_group_name_H-M   'P 1'
#
loop_
_entity.id
_entity.type
_entity.pdbx_description
1 polymer ?
#
loop_
_entity_poly.entity_id
_entity_poly.type
_entity_poly.pdbx_seq_one_letter_code
_entity_poly.pdbx_strand_id
1 'polypeptide(L)'
;MSIWWSLHLRREAASVPLARRLLLGTMETAGVDPDICYDLAVALSEACANAVEHGGGAATEDYRVTAFIDGDTCRIEVTDSGPGFRHCPAPPAPPHTADHALPPAPVPTPAQAPAYAEDGRGLFLIEALTDHVRYRNRTGRPGAVVSFDKILKWREGAALPMAS
;
A
#
# COMPACT_ATOMS: atom_id res chain seq x y z
N MET A 1 -19.26 0.01 -12.79
CA MET A 1 -18.49 -1.25 -12.96
C MET A 1 -17.62 -1.45 -11.74
N SER A 2 -17.62 -2.64 -11.22
CA SER A 2 -16.79 -3.02 -10.08
C SER A 2 -15.95 -4.23 -10.50
N ILE A 3 -14.64 -4.13 -10.27
CA ILE A 3 -13.69 -5.21 -10.54
C ILE A 3 -12.96 -5.52 -9.24
N TRP A 4 -12.92 -6.78 -8.91
CA TRP A 4 -12.23 -7.26 -7.72
C TRP A 4 -11.43 -8.52 -8.03
N TRP A 5 -10.19 -8.60 -7.54
CA TRP A 5 -9.40 -9.81 -7.54
C TRP A 5 -8.46 -9.86 -6.35
N SER A 6 -8.05 -11.05 -5.99
CA SER A 6 -7.08 -11.32 -4.94
C SER A 6 -6.08 -12.36 -5.43
N LEU A 7 -4.81 -12.14 -5.14
CA LEU A 7 -3.71 -12.96 -5.60
C LEU A 7 -2.84 -13.35 -4.39
N HIS A 8 -2.63 -14.64 -4.21
CA HIS A 8 -1.67 -15.17 -3.26
C HIS A 8 -0.34 -15.40 -3.98
N LEU A 9 0.72 -14.81 -3.46
CA LEU A 9 2.04 -14.84 -4.06
C LEU A 9 3.07 -15.38 -3.07
N ARG A 10 4.04 -16.12 -3.59
CA ARG A 10 5.21 -16.49 -2.81
C ARG A 10 6.09 -15.27 -2.57
N ARG A 11 6.74 -15.26 -1.42
CA ARG A 11 7.69 -14.22 -1.05
C ARG A 11 9.01 -14.39 -1.80
N GLU A 12 8.97 -14.15 -3.09
CA GLU A 12 10.08 -14.22 -4.04
C GLU A 12 10.10 -12.97 -4.90
N ALA A 13 11.28 -12.51 -5.29
CA ALA A 13 11.42 -11.32 -6.15
C ALA A 13 10.65 -11.48 -7.47
N ALA A 14 10.61 -12.69 -8.02
CA ALA A 14 9.89 -13.00 -9.26
C ALA A 14 8.37 -12.82 -9.17
N SER A 15 7.79 -12.80 -7.97
CA SER A 15 6.35 -12.60 -7.77
C SER A 15 5.91 -11.15 -8.02
N VAL A 16 6.80 -10.19 -7.85
CA VAL A 16 6.49 -8.75 -8.04
C VAL A 16 6.08 -8.44 -9.49
N PRO A 17 6.80 -8.89 -10.53
CA PRO A 17 6.36 -8.70 -11.92
C PRO A 17 5.01 -9.35 -12.24
N LEU A 18 4.65 -10.46 -11.60
CA LEU A 18 3.38 -11.14 -11.79
C LEU A 18 2.21 -10.27 -11.30
N ALA A 19 2.31 -9.72 -10.10
CA ALA A 19 1.32 -8.82 -9.53
C ALA A 19 1.14 -7.57 -10.42
N ARG A 20 2.25 -6.97 -10.83
CA ARG A 20 2.26 -5.80 -11.71
C ARG A 20 1.58 -6.08 -13.05
N ARG A 21 1.90 -7.21 -13.67
CA ARG A 21 1.30 -7.60 -14.97
C ARG A 21 -0.21 -7.79 -14.86
N LEU A 22 -0.69 -8.43 -13.80
CA LEU A 22 -2.12 -8.61 -13.59
C LEU A 22 -2.82 -7.26 -13.39
N LEU A 23 -2.25 -6.37 -12.61
CA LEU A 23 -2.80 -5.03 -12.41
C LEU A 23 -2.87 -4.25 -13.73
N LEU A 24 -1.77 -4.20 -14.49
CA LEU A 24 -1.71 -3.50 -15.78
C LEU A 24 -2.73 -4.05 -16.76
N GLY A 25 -2.85 -5.36 -16.89
CA GLY A 25 -3.84 -5.99 -17.76
C GLY A 25 -5.28 -5.64 -17.38
N THR A 26 -5.58 -5.61 -16.08
CA THR A 26 -6.89 -5.20 -15.57
C THR A 26 -7.20 -3.74 -15.91
N MET A 27 -6.24 -2.85 -15.68
CA MET A 27 -6.38 -1.42 -15.93
C MET A 27 -6.52 -1.09 -17.41
N GLU A 28 -5.70 -1.71 -18.26
CA GLU A 28 -5.77 -1.54 -19.72
C GLU A 28 -7.08 -2.01 -20.28
N THR A 29 -7.56 -3.17 -19.84
CA THR A 29 -8.85 -3.72 -20.23
C THR A 29 -10.01 -2.83 -19.79
N ALA A 30 -9.91 -2.25 -18.61
CA ALA A 30 -10.91 -1.30 -18.11
C ALA A 30 -10.87 0.06 -18.83
N GLY A 31 -9.81 0.39 -19.55
CA GLY A 31 -9.69 1.66 -20.28
C GLY A 31 -9.11 2.80 -19.43
N VAL A 32 -8.38 2.48 -18.39
CA VAL A 32 -7.73 3.48 -17.52
C VAL A 32 -6.60 4.19 -18.28
N ASP A 33 -6.41 5.47 -17.99
CA ASP A 33 -5.33 6.28 -18.54
C ASP A 33 -3.95 5.64 -18.27
N PRO A 34 -3.05 5.58 -19.28
CA PRO A 34 -1.75 4.94 -19.13
C PRO A 34 -0.86 5.53 -18.02
N ASP A 35 -0.94 6.82 -17.75
CA ASP A 35 -0.15 7.46 -16.68
C ASP A 35 -0.61 7.00 -15.31
N ILE A 36 -1.91 6.83 -15.13
CA ILE A 36 -2.49 6.26 -13.90
C ILE A 36 -2.11 4.78 -13.75
N CYS A 37 -2.15 4.02 -14.83
CA CYS A 37 -1.72 2.63 -14.84
C CYS A 37 -0.25 2.50 -14.42
N TYR A 38 0.62 3.37 -14.92
CA TYR A 38 2.03 3.40 -14.57
C TYR A 38 2.24 3.72 -13.09
N ASP A 39 1.61 4.77 -12.57
CA ASP A 39 1.72 5.17 -11.17
C ASP A 39 1.30 4.04 -10.22
N LEU A 40 0.17 3.41 -10.51
CA LEU A 40 -0.33 2.29 -9.71
C LEU A 40 0.57 1.05 -9.80
N ALA A 41 1.13 0.77 -10.99
CA ALA A 41 2.04 -0.35 -11.18
C ALA A 41 3.35 -0.17 -10.40
N VAL A 42 3.88 1.04 -10.36
CA VAL A 42 5.08 1.37 -9.56
C VAL A 42 4.76 1.27 -8.07
N ALA A 43 3.66 1.87 -7.61
CA ALA A 43 3.24 1.80 -6.21
C ALA A 43 3.03 0.35 -5.75
N LEU A 44 2.36 -0.46 -6.55
CA LEU A 44 2.18 -1.90 -6.26
C LEU A 44 3.52 -2.63 -6.21
N SER A 45 4.43 -2.37 -7.13
CA SER A 45 5.74 -3.01 -7.17
C SER A 45 6.54 -2.71 -5.89
N GLU A 46 6.51 -1.48 -5.40
CA GLU A 46 7.16 -1.09 -4.15
C GLU A 46 6.52 -1.76 -2.93
N ALA A 47 5.20 -1.82 -2.87
CA ALA A 47 4.49 -2.49 -1.78
C ALA A 47 4.77 -4.01 -1.76
N CYS A 48 4.81 -4.64 -2.92
CA CYS A 48 5.17 -6.06 -3.06
C CYS A 48 6.63 -6.32 -2.70
N ALA A 49 7.56 -5.47 -3.14
CA ALA A 49 8.97 -5.56 -2.79
C ALA A 49 9.19 -5.48 -1.27
N ASN A 50 8.47 -4.57 -0.60
CA ASN A 50 8.50 -4.48 0.86
C ASN A 50 7.98 -5.76 1.53
N ALA A 51 6.91 -6.36 1.01
CA ALA A 51 6.40 -7.63 1.53
C ALA A 51 7.41 -8.77 1.33
N VAL A 52 8.12 -8.79 0.20
CA VAL A 52 9.18 -9.79 -0.09
C VAL A 52 10.37 -9.62 0.85
N GLU A 53 10.82 -8.39 1.08
CA GLU A 53 12.02 -8.11 1.90
C GLU A 53 11.75 -8.23 3.40
N HIS A 54 10.61 -7.73 3.87
CA HIS A 54 10.32 -7.54 5.29
C HIS A 54 9.18 -8.43 5.80
N GLY A 55 8.46 -9.09 4.91
CA GLY A 55 7.31 -9.93 5.23
C GLY A 55 7.66 -11.27 5.89
N GLY A 56 8.91 -11.51 6.24
CA GLY A 56 9.42 -12.80 6.69
C GLY A 56 9.40 -12.99 8.20
N GLY A 57 8.52 -13.87 8.63
CA GLY A 57 8.69 -14.62 9.85
C GLY A 57 8.76 -16.11 9.49
N ALA A 58 9.28 -16.96 10.39
CA ALA A 58 9.52 -18.38 10.14
C ALA A 58 8.28 -19.21 9.75
N ALA A 59 7.11 -18.64 9.64
CA ALA A 59 5.85 -19.37 9.53
C ALA A 59 5.16 -19.28 8.17
N THR A 60 5.42 -18.28 7.34
CA THR A 60 4.74 -18.16 6.04
C THR A 60 5.62 -17.48 4.99
N GLU A 61 5.71 -18.10 3.85
CA GLU A 61 6.47 -17.62 2.69
C GLU A 61 5.60 -16.86 1.69
N ASP A 62 4.36 -16.52 2.07
CA ASP A 62 3.36 -15.96 1.17
C ASP A 62 2.92 -14.57 1.61
N TYR A 63 2.52 -13.77 0.63
CA TYR A 63 1.80 -12.52 0.83
C TYR A 63 0.62 -12.43 -0.12
N ARG A 64 -0.30 -11.54 0.16
CA ARG A 64 -1.53 -11.38 -0.62
C ARG A 64 -1.65 -9.98 -1.17
N VAL A 65 -2.01 -9.88 -2.44
CA VAL A 65 -2.40 -8.63 -3.11
C VAL A 65 -3.88 -8.69 -3.41
N THR A 66 -4.61 -7.67 -3.04
CA THR A 66 -6.01 -7.50 -3.41
C THR A 66 -6.17 -6.16 -4.13
N ALA A 67 -6.82 -6.17 -5.28
CA ALA A 67 -7.18 -4.96 -5.99
C ALA A 67 -8.70 -4.86 -6.12
N PHE A 68 -9.19 -3.66 -5.93
CA PHE A 68 -10.60 -3.33 -6.00
C PHE A 68 -10.78 -2.03 -6.77
N ILE A 69 -11.53 -2.09 -7.85
CA ILE A 69 -11.92 -0.94 -8.66
C ILE A 69 -13.42 -0.77 -8.51
N ASP A 70 -13.85 0.38 -8.04
CA ASP A 70 -15.25 0.73 -7.93
C ASP A 70 -15.46 2.18 -8.36
N GLY A 71 -16.29 2.37 -9.38
CA GLY A 71 -16.45 3.68 -10.01
C GLY A 71 -15.10 4.21 -10.49
N ASP A 72 -14.72 5.38 -10.02
CA ASP A 72 -13.48 6.07 -10.40
C ASP A 72 -12.33 5.86 -9.41
N THR A 73 -12.46 4.90 -8.50
CA THR A 73 -11.43 4.66 -7.48
C THR A 73 -10.86 3.26 -7.60
N CYS A 74 -9.54 3.16 -7.61
CA CYS A 74 -8.82 1.91 -7.42
C CYS A 74 -8.21 1.87 -6.03
N ARG A 75 -8.47 0.80 -5.30
CA ARG A 75 -7.81 0.50 -4.02
C ARG A 75 -7.01 -0.79 -4.15
N ILE A 76 -5.79 -0.75 -3.66
CA ILE A 76 -4.89 -1.90 -3.62
C ILE A 76 -4.46 -2.12 -2.18
N GLU A 77 -4.43 -3.38 -1.78
CA GLU A 77 -4.01 -3.80 -0.46
C GLU A 77 -3.00 -4.93 -0.57
N VAL A 78 -1.85 -4.78 0.08
CA VAL A 78 -0.80 -5.80 0.17
C VAL A 78 -0.66 -6.22 1.62
N THR A 79 -0.88 -7.50 1.88
CA THR A 79 -0.88 -8.08 3.22
C THR A 79 0.20 -9.14 3.32
N ASP A 80 1.12 -8.99 4.26
CA ASP A 80 2.13 -9.99 4.60
C ASP A 80 1.89 -10.62 5.97
N SER A 81 2.69 -11.63 6.32
CA SER A 81 2.65 -12.34 7.59
C SER A 81 3.91 -12.12 8.44
N GLY A 82 4.69 -11.10 8.12
CA GLY A 82 5.92 -10.76 8.82
C GLY A 82 5.69 -10.11 10.19
N PRO A 83 6.74 -9.51 10.77
CA PRO A 83 6.67 -8.91 12.12
C PRO A 83 5.78 -7.66 12.20
N GLY A 84 5.35 -7.11 11.06
CA GLY A 84 4.57 -5.87 11.00
C GLY A 84 5.42 -4.61 11.18
N PHE A 85 4.75 -3.47 11.25
CA PHE A 85 5.38 -2.18 11.51
C PHE A 85 5.66 -2.03 13.00
N ARG A 86 6.90 -1.71 13.35
CA ARG A 86 7.29 -1.52 14.76
C ARG A 86 6.71 -0.26 15.37
N HIS A 87 6.35 0.72 14.55
CA HIS A 87 5.74 1.98 14.97
C HIS A 87 4.59 2.30 14.00
N CYS A 88 3.42 1.73 14.25
CA CYS A 88 2.21 2.36 13.76
C CYS A 88 2.00 3.62 14.60
N PRO A 89 1.97 4.83 14.03
CA PRO A 89 1.49 5.97 14.78
C PRO A 89 0.07 5.63 15.26
N ALA A 90 -0.12 5.65 16.57
CA ALA A 90 -1.45 5.50 17.13
C ALA A 90 -2.34 6.59 16.53
N PRO A 91 -3.59 6.30 16.20
CA PRO A 91 -4.52 7.34 15.79
C PRO A 91 -4.52 8.43 16.86
N PRO A 92 -4.54 9.73 16.47
CA PRO A 92 -4.52 10.81 17.43
C PRO A 92 -5.66 10.60 18.41
N ALA A 93 -5.31 10.52 19.69
CA ALA A 93 -6.29 10.43 20.75
C ALA A 93 -7.22 11.66 20.66
N PRO A 94 -8.52 11.52 20.90
CA PRO A 94 -9.41 12.66 20.93
C PRO A 94 -8.89 13.67 21.97
N PRO A 95 -9.02 14.97 21.71
CA PRO A 95 -8.50 15.99 22.60
C PRO A 95 -9.18 15.87 23.98
N HIS A 96 -8.45 15.32 24.93
CA HIS A 96 -8.84 15.45 26.33
C HIS A 96 -8.41 16.84 26.78
N THR A 97 -9.36 17.69 27.01
CA THR A 97 -9.20 18.93 27.77
C THR A 97 -8.74 18.57 29.18
N ALA A 98 -7.45 18.59 29.42
CA ALA A 98 -6.88 18.63 30.77
C ALA A 98 -5.57 19.40 30.73
N ASP A 99 -5.70 20.58 31.24
CA ASP A 99 -4.70 21.53 31.64
C ASP A 99 -3.66 20.87 32.58
N HIS A 100 -2.48 20.54 32.02
CA HIS A 100 -1.23 20.45 32.83
C HIS A 100 -0.07 20.46 31.84
N ALA A 101 0.73 21.52 31.94
CA ALA A 101 1.97 21.72 31.22
C ALA A 101 2.97 20.60 31.55
N LEU A 102 3.24 19.74 30.54
CA LEU A 102 4.37 18.85 30.54
C LEU A 102 5.58 19.54 29.88
N PRO A 103 6.79 19.33 30.38
CA PRO A 103 8.00 19.89 29.80
C PRO A 103 8.20 19.40 28.36
N PRO A 104 8.82 20.20 27.48
CA PRO A 104 9.03 19.81 26.11
C PRO A 104 9.86 18.52 26.02
N ALA A 105 9.36 17.56 25.24
CA ALA A 105 10.09 16.34 24.95
C ALA A 105 11.43 16.65 24.29
N PRO A 106 12.52 15.91 24.62
CA PRO A 106 13.81 16.14 24.02
C PRO A 106 13.73 15.93 22.50
N VAL A 107 14.25 16.90 21.76
CA VAL A 107 14.38 16.84 20.32
C VAL A 107 15.25 15.63 19.99
N PRO A 108 14.80 14.67 19.15
CA PRO A 108 15.64 13.53 18.80
C PRO A 108 16.88 14.01 18.06
N THR A 109 18.04 13.66 18.59
CA THR A 109 19.34 13.90 17.96
C THR A 109 19.46 13.11 16.64
N PRO A 110 20.16 13.62 15.62
CA PRO A 110 20.28 12.99 14.30
C PRO A 110 20.90 11.57 14.28
N ALA A 111 21.44 11.10 15.40
CA ALA A 111 22.09 9.79 15.52
C ALA A 111 21.15 8.60 15.73
N GLN A 112 19.84 8.83 15.81
CA GLN A 112 18.83 7.78 15.96
C GLN A 112 17.82 7.81 14.80
N ALA A 113 18.31 8.00 13.57
CA ALA A 113 17.54 7.61 12.43
C ALA A 113 17.32 6.07 12.51
N PRO A 114 16.08 5.60 12.62
CA PRO A 114 15.83 4.18 12.70
C PRO A 114 16.38 3.51 11.43
N ALA A 115 16.78 2.25 11.54
CA ALA A 115 17.29 1.41 10.45
C ALA A 115 16.34 1.26 9.23
N TYR A 116 15.31 2.06 9.16
CA TYR A 116 14.35 2.23 8.08
C TYR A 116 14.77 3.23 6.99
N ALA A 117 15.97 3.81 7.06
CA ALA A 117 16.38 4.84 6.10
C ALA A 117 16.49 4.31 4.66
N GLU A 118 16.72 3.01 4.48
CA GLU A 118 16.69 2.38 3.16
C GLU A 118 15.27 1.96 2.75
N ASP A 119 14.44 1.57 3.70
CA ASP A 119 13.04 1.17 3.50
C ASP A 119 12.10 2.35 3.24
N GLY A 120 12.46 3.55 3.71
CA GLY A 120 11.64 4.75 3.57
C GLY A 120 11.44 5.24 2.14
N ARG A 121 12.28 4.85 1.19
CA ARG A 121 12.16 5.27 -0.21
C ARG A 121 10.96 4.63 -0.90
N GLY A 122 10.74 3.33 -0.70
CA GLY A 122 9.61 2.62 -1.29
C GLY A 122 8.28 3.14 -0.77
N LEU A 123 8.15 3.35 0.53
CA LEU A 123 6.94 3.90 1.15
C LEU A 123 6.68 5.34 0.73
N PHE A 124 7.73 6.16 0.64
CA PHE A 124 7.64 7.52 0.12
C PHE A 124 7.14 7.55 -1.33
N LEU A 125 7.63 6.64 -2.16
CA LEU A 125 7.22 6.53 -3.56
C LEU A 125 5.73 6.14 -3.69
N ILE A 126 5.24 5.23 -2.84
CA ILE A 126 3.81 4.89 -2.79
C ILE A 126 2.98 6.13 -2.45
N GLU A 127 3.38 6.90 -1.44
CA GLU A 127 2.69 8.14 -1.06
C GLU A 127 2.70 9.18 -2.18
N ALA A 128 3.83 9.32 -2.89
CA ALA A 128 3.97 10.29 -3.97
C ALA A 128 3.11 9.95 -5.20
N LEU A 129 2.85 8.68 -5.46
CA LEU A 129 2.16 8.21 -6.67
C LEU A 129 0.67 7.90 -6.47
N THR A 130 0.18 7.94 -5.24
CA THR A 130 -1.20 7.61 -4.88
C THR A 130 -1.88 8.75 -4.13
N ASP A 131 -3.19 8.69 -3.98
CA ASP A 131 -3.95 9.75 -3.32
C ASP A 131 -4.00 9.57 -1.80
N HIS A 132 -4.15 8.33 -1.33
CA HIS A 132 -4.13 7.99 0.09
C HIS A 132 -3.35 6.71 0.32
N VAL A 133 -2.60 6.65 1.41
CA VAL A 133 -1.88 5.46 1.85
C VAL A 133 -2.16 5.22 3.32
N ARG A 134 -2.36 3.96 3.68
CA ARG A 134 -2.51 3.51 5.07
C ARG A 134 -1.57 2.35 5.34
N TYR A 135 -0.88 2.42 6.46
CA TYR A 135 -0.04 1.35 6.97
C TYR A 135 -0.62 0.89 8.30
N ARG A 136 -0.87 -0.42 8.42
CA ARG A 136 -1.40 -0.98 9.66
C ARG A 136 -0.85 -2.37 9.91
N ASN A 137 -0.84 -2.78 11.16
CA ASN A 137 -0.59 -4.17 11.52
C ASN A 137 -1.89 -4.98 11.43
N ARG A 138 -1.75 -6.27 11.13
CA ARG A 138 -2.90 -7.17 11.13
C ARG A 138 -3.47 -7.32 12.54
N THR A 139 -4.78 -7.41 12.64
CA THR A 139 -5.47 -7.63 13.90
C THR A 139 -5.42 -9.13 14.27
N GLY A 140 -4.96 -9.44 15.47
CA GLY A 140 -4.99 -10.80 16.02
C GLY A 140 -3.97 -11.79 15.47
N ARG A 141 -3.09 -11.36 14.56
CA ARG A 141 -1.99 -12.18 14.02
C ARG A 141 -0.85 -11.30 13.51
N PRO A 142 0.39 -11.83 13.43
CA PRO A 142 1.52 -11.09 12.89
C PRO A 142 1.30 -10.70 11.44
N GLY A 143 1.81 -9.53 11.05
CA GLY A 143 1.83 -9.09 9.68
C GLY A 143 1.54 -7.61 9.51
N ALA A 144 1.88 -7.12 8.33
CA ALA A 144 1.64 -5.74 7.91
C ALA A 144 0.63 -5.68 6.77
N VAL A 145 -0.10 -4.60 6.72
CA VAL A 145 -1.00 -4.26 5.62
C VAL A 145 -0.65 -2.87 5.11
N VAL A 146 -0.31 -2.80 3.83
CA VAL A 146 -0.18 -1.55 3.09
C VAL A 146 -1.40 -1.42 2.20
N SER A 147 -2.18 -0.38 2.39
CA SER A 147 -3.36 -0.09 1.58
C SER A 147 -3.22 1.29 0.97
N PHE A 148 -3.43 1.41 -0.32
CA PHE A 148 -3.41 2.69 -1.02
C PHE A 148 -4.52 2.77 -2.06
N ASP A 149 -4.96 3.96 -2.33
CA ASP A 149 -5.97 4.23 -3.35
C ASP A 149 -5.57 5.36 -4.29
N LYS A 150 -6.15 5.35 -5.46
CA LYS A 150 -5.96 6.36 -6.48
C LYS A 150 -7.25 6.59 -7.25
N ILE A 151 -7.54 7.85 -7.51
CA ILE A 151 -8.63 8.25 -8.40
C ILE A 151 -8.19 7.97 -9.84
N LEU A 152 -9.05 7.25 -10.56
CA LEU A 152 -8.80 6.84 -11.93
C LEU A 152 -9.18 7.95 -12.91
N LYS A 153 -8.39 8.04 -13.96
CA LYS A 153 -8.73 8.77 -15.18
C LYS A 153 -8.88 7.76 -16.31
N TRP A 154 -9.74 8.05 -17.24
CA TRP A 154 -10.07 7.17 -18.35
C TRP A 154 -9.43 7.67 -19.63
N ARG A 155 -9.05 6.74 -20.52
CA ARG A 155 -8.53 7.10 -21.84
C ARG A 155 -9.59 7.88 -22.63
N GLU A 156 -9.16 8.88 -23.39
CA GLU A 156 -10.04 9.55 -24.35
C GLU A 156 -10.61 8.52 -25.33
N GLY A 157 -11.92 8.47 -25.48
CA GLY A 157 -12.62 7.51 -26.31
C GLY A 157 -12.88 6.15 -25.66
N ALA A 158 -12.47 5.91 -24.42
CA ALA A 158 -12.98 4.78 -23.66
C ALA A 158 -14.47 5.01 -23.39
N ALA A 159 -15.32 4.17 -23.96
CA ALA A 159 -16.74 4.21 -23.63
C ALA A 159 -16.86 3.90 -22.13
N LEU A 160 -17.27 4.90 -21.35
CA LEU A 160 -17.69 4.64 -19.98
C LEU A 160 -18.77 3.55 -20.04
N PRO A 161 -18.60 2.42 -19.34
CA PRO A 161 -19.69 1.46 -19.25
C PRO A 161 -20.84 2.17 -18.58
N MET A 162 -21.86 2.47 -19.38
CA MET A 162 -23.10 3.04 -18.89
C MET A 162 -23.61 2.11 -17.79
N ALA A 163 -23.78 2.65 -16.60
CA ALA A 163 -24.45 1.95 -15.52
C ALA A 163 -25.87 1.60 -15.99
N SER A 164 -26.13 0.32 -16.14
CA SER A 164 -27.47 -0.20 -16.36
C SER A 164 -28.19 -0.35 -15.03
#